data_24c4ed6a6f37725b39cd3e5cb06b0856
#
_entry.id   24c4ed6a6f37725b39cd3e5cb06b0856
#
_cell.length_a   1.000
_cell.length_b   1.000
_cell.length_c   1.000
_cell.angle_alpha   90.00
_cell.angle_beta   90.00
_cell.angle_gamma   90.00
#
_symmetry.space_group_name_H-M   'P 1'
#
loop_
_entity.id
_entity.type
_entity.pdbx_description
1 polymer ?
#
loop_
_entity_poly.entity_id
_entity_poly.type
_entity_poly.pdbx_seq_one_letter_code
_entity_poly.pdbx_strand_id
1 'polypeptide(L)'
;MPKTAFYSTIFLLFVLISTHAQTHIATYELTLIENENYDEYSAMVQEDAYTNNFYLIFDKNYSLFTSDNISSDKVGMSDAIASLTNELIFDKQQKSYHIEKTIFNTGETYCIKRNELVEWQITDEKKIINNIECYRAVGTLRSYNKTGDNFIDAWFAPSIPYSYGPSYFNGLPGLILMVVDNNQYFFSLSEIYFNAELHKDSKTIPEKICTENVITYQEYTKILSETNN
;
A
#
# COMPACT_ATOMS: atom_id res chain seq x y z
N MET A 1 -20.68 61.88 39.01
CA MET A 1 -19.49 61.20 38.56
C MET A 1 -19.88 59.91 37.80
N PRO A 2 -19.84 59.85 36.50
CA PRO A 2 -20.20 58.60 35.75
C PRO A 2 -19.03 57.64 35.74
N LYS A 3 -19.33 56.36 36.07
CA LYS A 3 -18.39 55.24 35.96
C LYS A 3 -18.36 54.76 34.51
N THR A 4 -17.26 54.99 33.82
CA THR A 4 -16.99 54.44 32.49
C THR A 4 -16.64 52.96 32.62
N ALA A 5 -17.51 52.10 32.11
CA ALA A 5 -17.20 50.66 31.95
C ALA A 5 -16.32 50.45 30.72
N PHE A 6 -15.13 49.92 30.93
CA PHE A 6 -14.19 49.50 29.87
C PHE A 6 -14.62 48.12 29.39
N TYR A 7 -15.24 48.01 28.22
CA TYR A 7 -15.46 46.75 27.54
C TYR A 7 -14.20 46.38 26.78
N SER A 8 -13.43 45.41 27.30
CA SER A 8 -12.31 44.77 26.61
C SER A 8 -12.89 43.78 25.61
N THR A 9 -12.90 44.15 24.34
CA THR A 9 -13.25 43.25 23.22
C THR A 9 -12.06 42.36 22.92
N ILE A 10 -12.08 41.11 23.40
CA ILE A 10 -11.13 40.08 23.01
C ILE A 10 -11.47 39.66 21.58
N PHE A 11 -10.68 40.10 20.62
CA PHE A 11 -10.74 39.68 19.22
C PHE A 11 -10.05 38.32 19.12
N LEU A 12 -10.83 37.24 19.14
CA LEU A 12 -10.35 35.89 18.96
C LEU A 12 -9.98 35.72 17.47
N LEU A 13 -8.71 35.86 17.13
CA LEU A 13 -8.22 35.63 15.78
C LEU A 13 -8.23 34.09 15.51
N PHE A 14 -9.31 33.60 14.92
CA PHE A 14 -9.32 32.23 14.36
C PHE A 14 -8.39 32.19 13.15
N VAL A 15 -7.15 31.80 13.39
CA VAL A 15 -6.24 31.40 12.29
C VAL A 15 -6.79 30.07 11.73
N LEU A 16 -7.46 30.15 10.59
CA LEU A 16 -7.80 28.98 9.79
C LEU A 16 -6.50 28.39 9.25
N ILE A 17 -5.89 27.51 10.04
CA ILE A 17 -4.79 26.66 9.55
C ILE A 17 -5.46 25.69 8.58
N SER A 18 -5.31 25.94 7.29
CA SER A 18 -5.60 24.95 6.26
C SER A 18 -4.66 23.77 6.50
N THR A 19 -5.16 22.75 7.19
CA THR A 19 -4.42 21.49 7.32
C THR A 19 -4.50 20.75 5.98
N HIS A 20 -3.65 21.14 5.04
CA HIS A 20 -3.40 20.26 3.92
C HIS A 20 -2.87 18.95 4.49
N ALA A 21 -3.46 17.83 4.11
CA ALA A 21 -2.95 16.53 4.50
C ALA A 21 -1.51 16.42 3.96
N GLN A 22 -0.55 16.27 4.88
CA GLN A 22 0.85 16.12 4.50
C GLN A 22 1.00 14.76 3.84
N THR A 23 1.36 14.77 2.56
CA THR A 23 1.60 13.55 1.79
C THR A 23 3.07 13.15 1.89
N HIS A 24 3.32 11.87 2.03
CA HIS A 24 4.65 11.27 2.09
C HIS A 24 4.78 10.25 0.97
N ILE A 25 6.00 10.04 0.49
CA ILE A 25 6.30 9.07 -0.56
C ILE A 25 7.46 8.20 -0.09
N ALA A 26 7.25 6.89 -0.13
CA ALA A 26 8.30 5.89 0.04
C ALA A 26 8.45 5.10 -1.26
N THR A 27 9.69 4.95 -1.72
CA THR A 27 10.04 4.17 -2.91
C THR A 27 10.60 2.84 -2.48
N TYR A 28 10.13 1.76 -3.11
CA TYR A 28 10.58 0.40 -2.84
C TYR A 28 11.12 -0.25 -4.10
N GLU A 29 12.10 -1.13 -3.89
CA GLU A 29 12.59 -2.08 -4.88
C GLU A 29 11.99 -3.45 -4.61
N LEU A 30 11.62 -4.16 -5.67
CA LEU A 30 11.15 -5.53 -5.64
C LEU A 30 12.27 -6.46 -6.09
N THR A 31 12.56 -7.49 -5.30
CA THR A 31 13.51 -8.54 -5.65
C THR A 31 12.83 -9.91 -5.50
N LEU A 32 12.90 -10.72 -6.53
CA LEU A 32 12.52 -12.13 -6.46
C LEU A 32 13.63 -12.95 -5.80
N ILE A 33 13.24 -13.92 -4.99
CA ILE A 33 14.19 -14.78 -4.29
C ILE A 33 14.41 -16.03 -5.14
N GLU A 34 15.66 -16.26 -5.58
CA GLU A 34 16.05 -17.49 -6.28
C GLU A 34 15.90 -18.68 -5.33
N ASN A 35 14.99 -19.56 -5.65
CA ASN A 35 14.71 -20.79 -4.93
C ASN A 35 14.41 -21.92 -5.93
N GLU A 36 14.03 -23.10 -5.46
CA GLU A 36 13.75 -24.26 -6.32
C GLU A 36 12.60 -24.04 -7.34
N ASN A 37 11.74 -23.03 -7.12
CA ASN A 37 10.65 -22.65 -8.01
C ASN A 37 11.02 -21.49 -8.95
N TYR A 38 12.27 -20.99 -8.88
CA TYR A 38 12.73 -19.90 -9.72
C TYR A 38 13.05 -20.44 -11.12
N ASP A 39 12.26 -20.05 -12.09
CA ASP A 39 12.33 -20.49 -13.48
C ASP A 39 12.66 -19.33 -14.44
N GLU A 40 12.70 -19.62 -15.75
CA GLU A 40 12.93 -18.61 -16.80
C GLU A 40 11.89 -17.49 -16.75
N TYR A 41 10.65 -17.81 -16.39
CA TYR A 41 9.59 -16.82 -16.24
C TYR A 41 9.86 -15.90 -15.04
N SER A 42 10.31 -16.45 -13.93
CA SER A 42 10.73 -15.67 -12.75
C SER A 42 11.87 -14.71 -13.08
N ALA A 43 12.82 -15.14 -13.94
CA ALA A 43 13.91 -14.29 -14.41
C ALA A 43 13.40 -13.10 -15.25
N MET A 44 12.45 -13.33 -16.17
CA MET A 44 11.82 -12.25 -16.96
C MET A 44 11.09 -11.25 -16.08
N VAL A 45 10.40 -11.75 -15.08
CA VAL A 45 9.71 -10.93 -14.10
C VAL A 45 10.67 -10.08 -13.27
N GLN A 46 11.80 -10.66 -12.88
CA GLN A 46 12.84 -9.92 -12.15
C GLN A 46 13.42 -8.80 -13.01
N GLU A 47 13.64 -9.03 -14.31
CA GLU A 47 14.10 -7.99 -15.23
C GLU A 47 13.09 -6.83 -15.30
N ASP A 48 11.79 -7.14 -15.42
CA ASP A 48 10.73 -6.12 -15.36
C ASP A 48 10.71 -5.41 -14.01
N ALA A 49 10.90 -6.11 -12.89
CA ALA A 49 10.92 -5.52 -11.55
C ALA A 49 12.09 -4.56 -11.35
N TYR A 50 13.26 -4.82 -11.89
CA TYR A 50 14.43 -3.93 -11.82
C TYR A 50 14.23 -2.62 -12.60
N THR A 51 13.34 -2.60 -13.58
CA THR A 51 13.05 -1.41 -14.38
C THR A 51 11.91 -0.55 -13.84
N ASN A 52 11.22 -1.02 -12.79
CA ASN A 52 10.07 -0.37 -12.20
C ASN A 52 10.35 0.06 -10.77
N ASN A 53 9.96 1.30 -10.45
CA ASN A 53 9.88 1.75 -9.07
C ASN A 53 8.48 1.47 -8.53
N PHE A 54 8.44 1.08 -7.27
CA PHE A 54 7.20 0.89 -6.53
C PHE A 54 7.05 2.01 -5.51
N TYR A 55 5.93 2.69 -5.53
CA TYR A 55 5.67 3.84 -4.68
C TYR A 55 4.58 3.54 -3.68
N LEU A 56 4.84 3.89 -2.43
CA LEU A 56 3.85 4.01 -1.39
C LEU A 56 3.65 5.49 -1.10
N ILE A 57 2.51 6.03 -1.53
CA ILE A 57 2.10 7.40 -1.30
C ILE A 57 1.11 7.38 -0.15
N PHE A 58 1.37 8.13 0.93
CA PHE A 58 0.55 7.98 2.12
C PHE A 58 0.39 9.29 2.91
N ASP A 59 -0.72 9.35 3.62
CA ASP A 59 -1.01 10.37 4.64
C ASP A 59 -1.44 9.69 5.95
N LYS A 60 -2.07 10.44 6.85
CA LYS A 60 -2.54 9.90 8.14
C LYS A 60 -3.71 8.90 8.01
N ASN A 61 -4.47 8.93 6.91
CA ASN A 61 -5.72 8.21 6.73
C ASN A 61 -5.62 7.08 5.70
N TYR A 62 -4.87 7.32 4.62
CA TYR A 62 -4.81 6.45 3.44
C TYR A 62 -3.40 6.18 3.00
N SER A 63 -3.22 5.07 2.30
CA SER A 63 -2.05 4.85 1.46
C SER A 63 -2.47 4.34 0.09
N LEU A 64 -1.70 4.75 -0.94
CA LEU A 64 -1.76 4.24 -2.29
C LEU A 64 -0.45 3.56 -2.60
N PHE A 65 -0.48 2.26 -2.90
CA PHE A 65 0.66 1.54 -3.44
C PHE A 65 0.50 1.40 -4.95
N THR A 66 1.54 1.74 -5.71
CA THR A 66 1.51 1.78 -7.18
C THR A 66 2.91 1.62 -7.77
N SER A 67 3.03 1.45 -9.08
CA SER A 67 4.31 1.41 -9.81
C SER A 67 4.31 2.34 -11.03
N ASP A 68 5.49 2.62 -11.57
CA ASP A 68 5.67 3.50 -12.75
C ASP A 68 4.98 2.95 -14.00
N ASN A 69 5.06 1.66 -14.23
CA ASN A 69 4.58 1.00 -15.45
C ASN A 69 3.42 0.06 -15.14
N ILE A 70 2.22 0.63 -14.95
CA ILE A 70 0.99 -0.16 -15.01
C ILE A 70 0.65 -0.36 -16.49
N SER A 71 1.37 -1.24 -17.17
CA SER A 71 0.97 -1.68 -18.49
C SER A 71 -0.05 -2.79 -18.34
N SER A 72 -1.32 -2.45 -18.48
CA SER A 72 -2.43 -3.39 -18.61
C SER A 72 -2.29 -4.32 -19.83
N ASP A 73 -1.35 -4.04 -20.72
CA ASP A 73 -1.22 -4.67 -22.03
C ASP A 73 -0.16 -5.78 -22.08
N LYS A 74 0.61 -6.01 -21.02
CA LYS A 74 1.54 -7.14 -20.96
C LYS A 74 0.76 -8.44 -20.66
N VAL A 75 0.17 -8.99 -21.71
CA VAL A 75 -0.36 -10.36 -21.74
C VAL A 75 0.80 -11.31 -21.43
N GLY A 76 0.80 -11.90 -20.24
CA GLY A 76 1.81 -12.89 -19.82
C GLY A 76 2.45 -12.68 -18.46
N MET A 77 2.25 -11.54 -17.80
CA MET A 77 2.63 -11.41 -16.41
C MET A 77 1.77 -12.33 -15.55
N SER A 78 2.40 -13.12 -14.67
CA SER A 78 1.63 -13.94 -13.73
C SER A 78 0.68 -13.06 -12.93
N ASP A 79 -0.49 -13.60 -12.59
CA ASP A 79 -1.48 -12.92 -11.74
C ASP A 79 -0.86 -12.36 -10.43
N ALA A 80 0.22 -12.98 -9.96
CA ALA A 80 0.95 -12.55 -8.78
C ALA A 80 1.60 -11.17 -8.96
N ILE A 81 2.25 -10.90 -10.10
CA ILE A 81 2.92 -9.61 -10.35
C ILE A 81 1.93 -8.57 -10.87
N ALA A 82 0.97 -8.99 -11.69
CA ALA A 82 -0.15 -8.12 -12.04
C ALA A 82 -0.88 -7.62 -10.77
N SER A 83 -0.93 -8.42 -9.70
CA SER A 83 -1.47 -7.99 -8.42
C SER A 83 -0.57 -7.00 -7.67
N LEU A 84 0.75 -7.07 -7.87
CA LEU A 84 1.71 -6.16 -7.24
C LEU A 84 1.79 -4.79 -7.96
N THR A 85 1.42 -4.74 -9.25
CA THR A 85 1.45 -3.50 -10.05
C THR A 85 0.13 -2.73 -10.05
N ASN A 86 -0.93 -3.28 -9.45
CA ASN A 86 -2.21 -2.58 -9.35
C ASN A 86 -2.13 -1.41 -8.38
N GLU A 87 -2.92 -0.38 -8.66
CA GLU A 87 -3.17 0.66 -7.67
C GLU A 87 -3.98 0.07 -6.51
N LEU A 88 -3.32 -0.05 -5.37
CA LEU A 88 -3.89 -0.60 -4.14
C LEU A 88 -4.05 0.51 -3.12
N ILE A 89 -5.28 0.89 -2.83
CA ILE A 89 -5.60 1.89 -1.82
C ILE A 89 -5.94 1.20 -0.51
N PHE A 90 -5.28 1.59 0.58
CA PHE A 90 -5.62 1.15 1.92
C PHE A 90 -6.30 2.28 2.70
N ASP A 91 -7.50 2.00 3.19
CA ASP A 91 -8.23 2.85 4.14
C ASP A 91 -7.92 2.39 5.56
N LYS A 92 -7.18 3.21 6.30
CA LYS A 92 -6.79 2.90 7.67
C LYS A 92 -7.97 2.86 8.64
N GLN A 93 -8.99 3.68 8.42
CA GLN A 93 -10.17 3.75 9.29
C GLN A 93 -11.05 2.51 9.11
N GLN A 94 -11.29 2.12 7.86
CA GLN A 94 -12.09 0.93 7.53
C GLN A 94 -11.27 -0.37 7.64
N LYS A 95 -9.94 -0.27 7.72
CA LYS A 95 -9.01 -1.42 7.68
C LYS A 95 -9.27 -2.30 6.46
N SER A 96 -9.39 -1.68 5.30
CA SER A 96 -9.71 -2.37 4.05
C SER A 96 -8.88 -1.86 2.90
N TYR A 97 -8.62 -2.77 1.96
CA TYR A 97 -8.01 -2.47 0.67
C TYR A 97 -9.07 -2.29 -0.38
N HIS A 98 -8.80 -1.41 -1.33
CA HIS A 98 -9.65 -1.13 -2.46
C HIS A 98 -8.82 -1.16 -3.74
N ILE A 99 -9.29 -1.94 -4.72
CA ILE A 99 -8.67 -2.10 -6.03
C ILE A 99 -9.73 -1.85 -7.08
N GLU A 100 -9.49 -0.94 -8.01
CA GLU A 100 -10.35 -0.76 -9.17
C GLU A 100 -9.90 -1.69 -10.31
N LYS A 101 -10.83 -2.46 -10.87
CA LYS A 101 -10.57 -3.40 -11.95
C LYS A 101 -11.65 -3.32 -13.01
N THR A 102 -11.22 -3.20 -14.27
CA THR A 102 -12.11 -3.29 -15.43
C THR A 102 -11.97 -4.69 -16.04
N ILE A 103 -13.10 -5.36 -16.26
CA ILE A 103 -13.13 -6.65 -16.95
C ILE A 103 -13.10 -6.39 -18.45
N PHE A 104 -12.05 -6.86 -19.12
CA PHE A 104 -11.76 -6.57 -20.52
C PHE A 104 -12.94 -6.97 -21.45
N ASN A 105 -13.53 -8.14 -21.24
CA ASN A 105 -14.57 -8.67 -22.12
C ASN A 105 -15.91 -7.94 -22.01
N THR A 106 -16.21 -7.32 -20.88
CA THR A 106 -17.50 -6.62 -20.64
C THR A 106 -17.34 -5.11 -20.61
N GLY A 107 -16.14 -4.61 -20.36
CA GLY A 107 -15.87 -3.19 -20.11
C GLY A 107 -16.41 -2.68 -18.77
N GLU A 108 -16.94 -3.58 -17.92
CA GLU A 108 -17.47 -3.22 -16.61
C GLU A 108 -16.34 -3.03 -15.61
N THR A 109 -16.42 -1.95 -14.83
CA THR A 109 -15.45 -1.62 -13.78
C THR A 109 -16.04 -1.91 -12.41
N TYR A 110 -15.26 -2.60 -11.58
CA TYR A 110 -15.62 -2.99 -10.22
C TYR A 110 -14.63 -2.41 -9.21
N CYS A 111 -15.16 -2.01 -8.07
CA CYS A 111 -14.38 -1.70 -6.89
C CYS A 111 -14.28 -2.94 -6.00
N ILE A 112 -13.12 -3.59 -5.99
CA ILE A 112 -12.90 -4.80 -5.20
C ILE A 112 -12.46 -4.38 -3.81
N LYS A 113 -13.28 -4.68 -2.81
CA LYS A 113 -12.95 -4.44 -1.41
C LYS A 113 -12.44 -5.72 -0.74
N ARG A 114 -11.31 -5.59 -0.04
CA ARG A 114 -10.68 -6.67 0.74
C ARG A 114 -10.46 -6.21 2.17
N ASN A 115 -10.82 -7.05 3.12
CA ASN A 115 -10.67 -6.78 4.56
C ASN A 115 -9.63 -7.70 5.22
N GLU A 116 -8.98 -8.56 4.44
CA GLU A 116 -7.95 -9.46 4.95
C GLU A 116 -6.68 -8.66 5.27
N LEU A 117 -6.30 -8.69 6.52
CA LEU A 117 -5.07 -8.07 7.01
C LEU A 117 -4.10 -9.15 7.47
N VAL A 118 -2.82 -8.83 7.43
CA VAL A 118 -1.79 -9.68 8.00
C VAL A 118 -1.93 -9.69 9.53
N GLU A 119 -1.94 -10.87 10.11
CA GLU A 119 -1.87 -11.04 11.57
C GLU A 119 -0.40 -11.02 11.97
N TRP A 120 0.03 -9.98 12.70
CA TRP A 120 1.42 -9.74 13.04
C TRP A 120 1.77 -10.19 14.47
N GLN A 121 2.93 -10.84 14.59
CA GLN A 121 3.62 -11.09 15.83
C GLN A 121 4.96 -10.34 15.84
N ILE A 122 5.08 -9.30 16.66
CA ILE A 122 6.30 -8.51 16.80
C ILE A 122 7.28 -9.30 17.66
N THR A 123 8.56 -9.30 17.25
CA THR A 123 9.66 -9.95 17.98
C THR A 123 10.58 -8.92 18.62
N ASP A 124 11.53 -9.39 19.46
CA ASP A 124 12.56 -8.54 20.08
C ASP A 124 13.76 -8.29 19.15
N GLU A 125 13.76 -8.88 17.96
CA GLU A 125 14.86 -8.75 17.01
C GLU A 125 14.90 -7.34 16.40
N LYS A 126 16.11 -6.80 16.29
CA LYS A 126 16.37 -5.46 15.76
C LYS A 126 17.45 -5.49 14.71
N LYS A 127 17.34 -4.60 13.73
CA LYS A 127 18.44 -4.28 12.80
C LYS A 127 18.35 -2.83 12.34
N ILE A 128 19.42 -2.35 11.75
CA ILE A 128 19.46 -1.03 11.10
C ILE A 128 19.24 -1.21 9.60
N ILE A 129 18.26 -0.50 9.06
CA ILE A 129 17.99 -0.41 7.61
C ILE A 129 18.00 1.06 7.24
N ASN A 130 18.82 1.47 6.27
CA ASN A 130 18.94 2.87 5.84
C ASN A 130 19.15 3.86 7.00
N ASN A 131 20.02 3.50 7.96
CA ASN A 131 20.29 4.23 9.21
C ASN A 131 19.08 4.38 10.15
N ILE A 132 18.04 3.58 10.01
CA ILE A 132 16.83 3.59 10.84
C ILE A 132 16.76 2.29 11.63
N GLU A 133 16.54 2.38 12.95
CA GLU A 133 16.31 1.20 13.80
C GLU A 133 14.95 0.58 13.46
N CYS A 134 14.98 -0.70 13.10
CA CYS A 134 13.81 -1.48 12.75
C CYS A 134 13.66 -2.68 13.68
N TYR A 135 12.42 -3.06 13.91
CA TYR A 135 12.02 -4.25 14.64
C TYR A 135 11.46 -5.30 13.68
N ARG A 136 11.70 -6.56 13.98
CA ARG A 136 11.16 -7.66 13.21
C ARG A 136 9.74 -8.00 13.64
N ALA A 137 8.89 -8.31 12.65
CA ALA A 137 7.59 -8.92 12.87
C ALA A 137 7.41 -10.10 11.93
N VAL A 138 6.81 -11.18 12.42
CA VAL A 138 6.39 -12.32 11.62
C VAL A 138 4.88 -12.24 11.43
N GLY A 139 4.44 -12.38 10.20
CA GLY A 139 3.04 -12.27 9.82
C GLY A 139 2.49 -13.54 9.22
N THR A 140 1.20 -13.73 9.35
CA THR A 140 0.43 -14.73 8.61
C THR A 140 -0.71 -14.07 7.88
N LEU A 141 -0.91 -14.45 6.62
CA LEU A 141 -2.06 -14.03 5.83
C LEU A 141 -2.80 -15.28 5.36
N ARG A 142 -4.06 -15.39 5.75
CA ARG A 142 -4.94 -16.45 5.26
C ARG A 142 -5.32 -16.16 3.82
N SER A 143 -4.90 -17.02 2.90
CA SER A 143 -5.28 -16.91 1.49
C SER A 143 -6.56 -17.67 1.23
N TYR A 144 -7.52 -17.04 0.52
CA TYR A 144 -8.77 -17.69 0.13
C TYR A 144 -8.58 -18.88 -0.82
N ASN A 145 -7.51 -18.88 -1.62
CA ASN A 145 -7.32 -19.83 -2.71
C ASN A 145 -6.17 -20.82 -2.50
N LYS A 146 -5.46 -20.74 -1.39
CA LYS A 146 -4.33 -21.64 -1.11
C LYS A 146 -4.58 -22.47 0.13
N THR A 147 -4.25 -23.75 0.05
CA THR A 147 -4.22 -24.64 1.22
C THR A 147 -2.94 -24.33 2.02
N GLY A 148 -3.03 -23.38 2.93
CA GLY A 148 -1.93 -22.99 3.81
C GLY A 148 -1.89 -21.49 4.10
N ASP A 149 -1.21 -21.13 5.15
CA ASP A 149 -0.95 -19.76 5.53
C ASP A 149 0.32 -19.25 4.81
N ASN A 150 0.30 -18.03 4.30
CA ASN A 150 1.51 -17.38 3.82
C ASN A 150 2.28 -16.83 5.03
N PHE A 151 3.57 -17.16 5.10
CA PHE A 151 4.48 -16.63 6.11
C PHE A 151 5.16 -15.37 5.58
N ILE A 152 5.07 -14.32 6.37
CA ILE A 152 5.58 -13.00 6.04
C ILE A 152 6.60 -12.60 7.09
N ASP A 153 7.77 -12.13 6.66
CA ASP A 153 8.82 -11.60 7.53
C ASP A 153 9.01 -10.12 7.23
N ALA A 154 8.74 -9.25 8.20
CA ALA A 154 8.78 -7.81 8.00
C ALA A 154 9.70 -7.11 9.00
N TRP A 155 10.29 -6.00 8.54
CA TRP A 155 11.05 -5.09 9.36
C TRP A 155 10.45 -3.70 9.28
N PHE A 156 10.00 -3.19 10.41
CA PHE A 156 9.31 -1.91 10.49
C PHE A 156 10.02 -0.93 11.42
N ALA A 157 9.85 0.35 11.18
CA ALA A 157 10.46 1.45 11.92
C ALA A 157 9.42 2.18 12.79
N PRO A 158 9.40 1.97 14.12
CA PRO A 158 8.51 2.72 15.01
C PRO A 158 8.75 4.23 15.02
N SER A 159 9.98 4.66 14.67
CA SER A 159 10.33 6.08 14.55
C SER A 159 9.59 6.80 13.41
N ILE A 160 8.99 6.04 12.48
CA ILE A 160 8.14 6.53 11.39
C ILE A 160 6.71 6.03 11.67
N PRO A 161 5.86 6.79 12.40
CA PRO A 161 4.63 6.28 13.02
C PRO A 161 3.46 6.17 12.04
N TYR A 162 3.71 5.59 10.87
CA TYR A 162 2.71 5.29 9.85
C TYR A 162 2.60 3.78 9.71
N SER A 163 1.40 3.25 9.93
CA SER A 163 1.15 1.79 9.93
C SER A 163 0.97 1.24 8.52
N TYR A 164 1.85 1.64 7.60
CA TYR A 164 1.79 1.28 6.20
C TYR A 164 3.03 0.51 5.75
N GLY A 165 2.91 -0.15 4.60
CA GLY A 165 3.99 -0.83 3.92
C GLY A 165 3.66 -1.06 2.45
N PRO A 166 4.57 -1.65 1.67
CA PRO A 166 4.35 -1.93 0.26
C PRO A 166 3.24 -2.97 0.08
N SER A 167 2.52 -2.90 -1.03
CA SER A 167 1.42 -3.81 -1.37
C SER A 167 0.37 -3.90 -0.23
N TYR A 168 -0.02 -5.10 0.17
CA TYR A 168 -1.02 -5.36 1.21
C TYR A 168 -0.41 -5.51 2.63
N PHE A 169 0.86 -5.19 2.82
CA PHE A 169 1.52 -5.31 4.12
C PHE A 169 1.32 -4.04 4.94
N ASN A 170 0.31 -4.05 5.80
CA ASN A 170 -0.04 -2.91 6.66
C ASN A 170 -0.32 -3.38 8.10
N GLY A 171 -0.42 -2.43 9.03
CA GLY A 171 -0.90 -2.69 10.40
C GLY A 171 0.16 -2.78 11.47
N LEU A 172 1.45 -2.78 11.15
CA LEU A 172 2.53 -2.67 12.15
C LEU A 172 2.59 -1.24 12.74
N PRO A 173 3.08 -1.07 13.99
CA PRO A 173 3.16 0.24 14.63
C PRO A 173 4.37 1.06 14.14
N GLY A 174 4.47 1.22 12.82
CA GLY A 174 5.52 1.94 12.11
C GLY A 174 5.56 1.54 10.64
N LEU A 175 6.27 2.34 9.83
CA LEU A 175 6.44 2.08 8.40
C LEU A 175 7.25 0.79 8.19
N ILE A 176 6.79 -0.08 7.31
CA ILE A 176 7.51 -1.30 6.93
C ILE A 176 8.58 -0.91 5.91
N LEU A 177 9.86 -1.12 6.29
CA LEU A 177 11.00 -0.80 5.44
C LEU A 177 11.44 -1.98 4.58
N MET A 178 11.18 -3.19 5.05
CA MET A 178 11.47 -4.41 4.30
C MET A 178 10.43 -5.47 4.64
N VAL A 179 9.99 -6.22 3.65
CA VAL A 179 9.08 -7.35 3.85
C VAL A 179 9.38 -8.44 2.84
N VAL A 180 9.43 -9.68 3.33
CA VAL A 180 9.58 -10.91 2.55
C VAL A 180 8.26 -11.67 2.58
N ASP A 181 7.73 -12.05 1.43
CA ASP A 181 6.53 -12.88 1.32
C ASP A 181 6.89 -14.30 0.92
N ASN A 182 6.64 -15.23 1.81
CA ASN A 182 6.71 -16.67 1.59
C ASN A 182 8.00 -17.16 0.90
N ASN A 183 9.13 -16.48 1.13
CA ASN A 183 10.42 -16.72 0.45
C ASN A 183 10.35 -16.68 -1.10
N GLN A 184 9.41 -15.93 -1.66
CA GLN A 184 9.26 -15.79 -3.11
C GLN A 184 9.83 -14.45 -3.60
N TYR A 185 9.53 -13.39 -2.87
CA TYR A 185 10.01 -12.05 -3.19
C TYR A 185 10.12 -11.19 -1.93
N PHE A 186 10.85 -10.10 -2.03
CA PHE A 186 10.84 -9.08 -1.00
C PHE A 186 10.79 -7.67 -1.58
N PHE A 187 10.16 -6.79 -0.83
CA PHE A 187 10.27 -5.35 -1.01
C PHE A 187 11.27 -4.79 -0.02
N SER A 188 12.11 -3.87 -0.49
CA SER A 188 13.01 -3.09 0.35
C SER A 188 12.88 -1.59 0.06
N LEU A 189 12.79 -0.78 1.12
CA LEU A 189 12.76 0.67 1.01
C LEU A 189 14.09 1.17 0.43
N SER A 190 14.04 1.90 -0.69
CA SER A 190 15.18 2.62 -1.24
C SER A 190 15.23 4.06 -0.75
N GLU A 191 14.11 4.78 -0.84
CA GLU A 191 14.03 6.19 -0.49
C GLU A 191 12.73 6.55 0.23
N ILE A 192 12.76 7.63 1.03
CA ILE A 192 11.55 8.18 1.66
C ILE A 192 11.60 9.70 1.69
N TYR A 193 10.51 10.34 1.30
CA TYR A 193 10.32 11.78 1.31
C TYR A 193 9.11 12.14 2.17
N PHE A 194 9.34 12.92 3.22
CA PHE A 194 8.29 13.46 4.06
C PHE A 194 7.84 14.83 3.53
N ASN A 195 6.53 15.10 3.62
CA ASN A 195 5.92 16.34 3.12
C ASN A 195 6.30 16.61 1.66
N ALA A 196 6.22 15.56 0.84
CA ALA A 196 6.55 15.65 -0.56
C ALA A 196 5.58 16.61 -1.26
N GLU A 197 6.13 17.61 -1.96
CA GLU A 197 5.36 18.38 -2.92
C GLU A 197 5.18 17.48 -4.15
N LEU A 198 3.95 17.04 -4.35
CA LEU A 198 3.61 16.21 -5.52
C LEU A 198 3.70 17.10 -6.77
N HIS A 199 4.55 16.72 -7.71
CA HIS A 199 4.55 17.35 -9.03
C HIS A 199 3.20 17.08 -9.72
N LYS A 200 2.81 17.96 -10.63
CA LYS A 200 1.50 17.92 -11.31
C LYS A 200 1.19 16.59 -11.99
N ASP A 201 2.23 15.85 -12.38
CA ASP A 201 2.15 14.55 -13.05
C ASP A 201 2.37 13.36 -12.10
N SER A 202 2.54 13.61 -10.79
CA SER A 202 2.71 12.54 -9.79
C SER A 202 1.38 11.89 -9.48
N LYS A 203 1.39 10.57 -9.29
CA LYS A 203 0.23 9.86 -8.75
C LYS A 203 -0.08 10.40 -7.37
N THR A 204 -1.35 10.53 -7.08
CA THR A 204 -1.86 11.05 -5.80
C THR A 204 -2.85 10.06 -5.21
N ILE A 205 -2.98 10.09 -3.90
CA ILE A 205 -4.09 9.37 -3.25
C ILE A 205 -5.39 9.94 -3.82
N PRO A 206 -6.27 9.12 -4.41
CA PRO A 206 -7.54 9.60 -4.92
C PRO A 206 -8.35 10.30 -3.83
N GLU A 207 -9.01 11.41 -4.17
CA GLU A 207 -9.89 12.13 -3.23
C GLU A 207 -11.05 11.24 -2.74
N LYS A 208 -11.43 10.27 -3.54
CA LYS A 208 -12.46 9.28 -3.20
C LYS A 208 -11.97 7.88 -3.54
N ILE A 209 -12.06 7.01 -2.56
CA ILE A 209 -11.99 5.58 -2.80
C ILE A 209 -13.19 5.19 -3.68
N CYS A 210 -12.99 4.25 -4.60
CA CYS A 210 -14.08 3.75 -5.43
C CYS A 210 -15.26 3.27 -4.56
N THR A 211 -16.46 3.71 -4.88
CA THR A 211 -17.69 3.41 -4.11
C THR A 211 -18.80 2.83 -4.98
N GLU A 212 -18.59 2.79 -6.30
CA GLU A 212 -19.53 2.22 -7.24
C GLU A 212 -19.16 0.77 -7.56
N ASN A 213 -20.16 -0.08 -7.76
CA ASN A 213 -19.98 -1.51 -8.04
C ASN A 213 -19.02 -2.21 -7.06
N VAL A 214 -19.20 -1.93 -5.76
CA VAL A 214 -18.33 -2.51 -4.71
C VAL A 214 -18.66 -3.98 -4.54
N ILE A 215 -17.67 -4.84 -4.77
CA ILE A 215 -17.78 -6.29 -4.64
C ILE A 215 -16.62 -6.85 -3.80
N THR A 216 -16.81 -8.03 -3.28
CA THR A 216 -15.75 -8.80 -2.63
C THR A 216 -14.81 -9.44 -3.67
N TYR A 217 -13.61 -9.82 -3.25
CA TYR A 217 -12.69 -10.55 -4.12
C TYR A 217 -13.28 -11.89 -4.59
N GLN A 218 -14.09 -12.57 -3.77
CA GLN A 218 -14.77 -13.81 -4.15
C GLN A 218 -15.81 -13.60 -5.26
N GLU A 219 -16.61 -12.53 -5.16
CA GLU A 219 -17.57 -12.18 -6.21
C GLU A 219 -16.85 -11.84 -7.51
N TYR A 220 -15.74 -11.08 -7.43
CA TYR A 220 -14.93 -10.76 -8.59
C TYR A 220 -14.38 -12.02 -9.29
N THR A 221 -13.79 -12.95 -8.54
CA THR A 221 -13.27 -14.21 -9.12
C THR A 221 -14.37 -15.06 -9.75
N LYS A 222 -15.57 -15.06 -9.18
CA LYS A 222 -16.73 -15.73 -9.76
C LYS A 222 -17.12 -15.10 -11.10
N ILE A 223 -17.23 -13.78 -11.17
CA ILE A 223 -17.54 -13.05 -12.41
C ILE A 223 -16.50 -13.39 -13.49
N LEU A 224 -15.20 -13.35 -13.16
CA LEU A 224 -14.15 -13.72 -14.11
C LEU A 224 -14.30 -15.13 -14.65
N SER A 225 -14.67 -16.09 -13.81
CA SER A 225 -14.89 -17.48 -14.25
C SER A 225 -16.08 -17.63 -15.18
N GLU A 226 -17.11 -16.82 -15.02
CA GLU A 226 -18.32 -16.82 -15.85
C GLU A 226 -18.12 -16.08 -17.18
N THR A 227 -17.24 -15.08 -17.24
CA THR A 227 -16.98 -14.30 -18.45
C THR A 227 -15.92 -14.90 -19.37
N ASN A 228 -15.11 -15.85 -18.89
CA ASN A 228 -14.07 -16.55 -19.66
C ASN A 228 -14.55 -17.90 -20.25
N ASN A 229 -15.81 -18.27 -20.06
CA ASN A 229 -16.48 -19.42 -20.68
C ASN A 229 -17.37 -18.96 -21.84
#